data_8e01e1da93969a3421f236aa9e5f4e34
#
_entry.id   8e01e1da93969a3421f236aa9e5f4e34
#
_cell.length_a   1.000
_cell.length_b   1.000
_cell.length_c   1.000
_cell.angle_alpha   90.00
_cell.angle_beta   90.00
_cell.angle_gamma   90.00
#
_symmetry.space_group_name_H-M   'P 1'
#
loop_
_entity.id
_entity.type
_entity.pdbx_description
1 polymer ?
#
loop_
_entity_poly.entity_id
_entity_poly.type
_entity_poly.pdbx_seq_one_letter_code
_entity_poly.pdbx_strand_id
1 'polypeptide(L)'
;MTGHSACHFFIRNYMKLKILLTAIAVIMGCCGTSGQELPTDGKLTIRPKLQKLGERLLSGKTGSVVAINPENGEMLCMATNTPNGHDVRQAIGKPQAPGSTFKTAQALTLLSEGIVTPETTVECINGVIDGNIKVGCHKHKSPLALKEALAQSCNTWFLMTFASMINDDFMYESKDEAITTWRSYMQSMGLGGPMHIDIKGEQGGLLAGADYLNRRYKDGWDGKTIWWAGMGQGDVTCTPLQLCNLAVTIANRGWYYVPHIHKDTKNERYLKKRETKVKKEAYAPVIEGMRMAVEKGTATCIKASYAICGKTGTIENPGEDHSAFVAFAPMNNPKIAVSVYVEHGGFGADLAAPIAGLIIEEYLKGKLSDTSESKAKRIAAKTIDK
;
A
#
# COMPACT_ATOMS: atom_id res chain seq x y z
N MET A 1 -29.53 -8.24 18.65
CA MET A 1 -28.26 -8.94 18.95
C MET A 1 -28.21 -10.19 18.08
N THR A 2 -27.09 -10.47 17.38
CA THR A 2 -26.81 -11.63 16.50
C THR A 2 -26.78 -11.39 15.00
N GLY A 3 -26.13 -10.36 14.51
CA GLY A 3 -25.87 -10.19 13.06
C GLY A 3 -24.40 -10.18 12.65
N HIS A 4 -23.48 -10.00 13.59
CA HIS A 4 -22.03 -9.81 13.29
C HIS A 4 -21.24 -11.13 13.20
N SER A 5 -21.73 -12.22 13.80
CA SER A 5 -20.96 -13.48 13.88
C SER A 5 -20.95 -14.31 12.59
N ALA A 6 -22.02 -14.26 11.79
CA ALA A 6 -22.14 -15.11 10.61
C ALA A 6 -21.30 -14.65 9.40
N CYS A 7 -21.12 -13.35 9.24
CA CYS A 7 -20.34 -12.79 8.12
C CYS A 7 -18.83 -13.06 8.27
N HIS A 8 -18.30 -12.97 9.49
CA HIS A 8 -16.91 -13.33 9.81
C HIS A 8 -16.61 -14.82 9.58
N PHE A 9 -17.60 -15.70 9.79
CA PHE A 9 -17.39 -17.13 9.69
C PHE A 9 -17.25 -17.62 8.23
N PHE A 10 -17.99 -17.05 7.28
CA PHE A 10 -17.95 -17.44 5.87
C PHE A 10 -16.70 -16.90 5.15
N ILE A 11 -16.33 -15.65 5.39
CA ILE A 11 -15.09 -15.05 4.85
C ILE A 11 -13.86 -15.79 5.41
N ARG A 12 -13.86 -16.11 6.71
CA ARG A 12 -12.82 -16.90 7.36
C ARG A 12 -12.62 -18.28 6.73
N ASN A 13 -13.68 -18.97 6.37
CA ASN A 13 -13.58 -20.32 5.80
C ASN A 13 -13.13 -20.33 4.33
N TYR A 14 -13.56 -19.35 3.54
CA TYR A 14 -13.13 -19.22 2.14
C TYR A 14 -11.65 -18.80 2.03
N MET A 15 -11.19 -17.90 2.90
CA MET A 15 -9.77 -17.54 3.00
C MET A 15 -8.91 -18.66 3.59
N LYS A 16 -9.39 -19.41 4.60
CA LYS A 16 -8.66 -20.54 5.17
C LYS A 16 -8.38 -21.62 4.15
N LEU A 17 -9.30 -21.91 3.25
CA LEU A 17 -9.09 -22.94 2.20
C LEU A 17 -8.09 -22.46 1.13
N LYS A 18 -8.03 -21.16 0.84
CA LYS A 18 -7.06 -20.57 -0.12
C LYS A 18 -5.66 -20.41 0.48
N ILE A 19 -5.54 -20.04 1.76
CA ILE A 19 -4.24 -19.89 2.45
C ILE A 19 -3.57 -21.27 2.66
N LEU A 20 -4.33 -22.34 2.86
CA LEU A 20 -3.77 -23.69 3.03
C LEU A 20 -3.07 -24.20 1.76
N LEU A 21 -3.50 -23.78 0.57
CA LEU A 21 -2.91 -24.18 -0.71
C LEU A 21 -1.68 -23.35 -1.12
N THR A 22 -1.55 -22.13 -0.61
CA THR A 22 -0.34 -21.29 -0.81
C THR A 22 0.73 -21.55 0.25
N ALA A 23 0.38 -22.03 1.44
CA ALA A 23 1.33 -22.32 2.51
C ALA A 23 2.17 -23.59 2.26
N ILE A 24 1.72 -24.51 1.39
CA ILE A 24 2.45 -25.76 1.12
C ILE A 24 3.65 -25.53 0.18
N ALA A 25 3.74 -24.41 -0.54
CA ALA A 25 4.86 -24.13 -1.44
C ALA A 25 6.06 -23.42 -0.76
N VAL A 26 5.98 -23.08 0.54
CA VAL A 26 7.01 -22.31 1.26
C VAL A 26 7.69 -23.14 2.39
N ILE A 27 7.27 -24.38 2.66
CA ILE A 27 7.86 -25.20 3.75
C ILE A 27 8.97 -26.12 3.25
N MET A 28 9.93 -25.62 2.48
CA MET A 28 11.25 -26.27 2.37
C MET A 28 12.33 -25.19 2.39
N GLY A 29 12.83 -24.91 3.56
CA GLY A 29 13.99 -24.02 3.72
C GLY A 29 14.13 -23.32 5.06
N CYS A 30 13.66 -23.90 6.16
CA CYS A 30 13.99 -23.35 7.50
C CYS A 30 15.28 -23.96 8.05
N CYS A 31 16.41 -23.54 7.51
CA CYS A 31 17.63 -23.40 8.28
C CYS A 31 17.61 -22.00 8.89
N GLY A 32 17.82 -21.87 10.21
CA GLY A 32 17.75 -20.60 10.94
C GLY A 32 18.68 -19.54 10.35
N THR A 33 18.15 -18.72 9.46
CA THR A 33 18.89 -17.57 8.94
C THR A 33 18.68 -16.40 9.87
N SER A 34 19.76 -15.89 10.45
CA SER A 34 19.78 -14.57 11.10
C SER A 34 19.12 -13.54 10.18
N GLY A 35 18.42 -12.56 10.76
CA GLY A 35 17.82 -11.46 10.00
C GLY A 35 18.88 -10.77 9.12
N GLN A 36 18.45 -10.31 7.95
CA GLN A 36 19.34 -9.55 7.08
C GLN A 36 19.39 -8.11 7.56
N GLU A 37 20.60 -7.64 7.87
CA GLU A 37 20.86 -6.26 8.26
C GLU A 37 21.04 -5.35 7.05
N LEU A 38 20.97 -4.03 7.30
CA LEU A 38 21.36 -3.03 6.31
C LEU A 38 22.85 -3.21 5.94
N PRO A 39 23.25 -2.90 4.69
CA PRO A 39 24.66 -2.86 4.31
C PRO A 39 25.46 -1.95 5.25
N THR A 40 26.68 -2.36 5.58
CA THR A 40 27.60 -1.59 6.41
C THR A 40 28.73 -0.95 5.61
N ASP A 41 28.82 -1.29 4.35
CA ASP A 41 29.80 -0.76 3.40
C ASP A 41 29.33 0.55 2.77
N GLY A 42 30.24 1.47 2.59
CA GLY A 42 29.98 2.74 1.94
C GLY A 42 29.20 3.76 2.80
N LYS A 43 28.91 4.91 2.19
CA LYS A 43 28.06 5.94 2.80
C LYS A 43 26.62 5.67 2.43
N LEU A 44 25.79 5.46 3.44
CA LEU A 44 24.37 5.23 3.24
C LEU A 44 23.56 6.54 3.21
N THR A 45 22.43 6.51 2.51
CA THR A 45 21.45 7.61 2.45
C THR A 45 20.57 7.67 3.70
N ILE A 46 20.54 6.60 4.48
CA ILE A 46 19.77 6.46 5.71
C ILE A 46 20.04 7.61 6.68
N ARG A 47 19.00 8.22 7.20
CA ARG A 47 19.06 9.26 8.21
C ARG A 47 19.00 8.62 9.61
N PRO A 48 20.10 8.66 10.42
CA PRO A 48 20.16 7.91 11.68
C PRO A 48 19.03 8.22 12.66
N LYS A 49 18.57 9.48 12.72
CA LYS A 49 17.45 9.87 13.59
C LYS A 49 16.14 9.22 13.16
N LEU A 50 15.85 9.20 11.82
CA LEU A 50 14.65 8.56 11.31
C LEU A 50 14.69 7.05 11.51
N GLN A 51 15.83 6.44 11.25
CA GLN A 51 16.03 5.00 11.44
C GLN A 51 15.74 4.61 12.90
N LYS A 52 16.40 5.28 13.86
CA LYS A 52 16.19 5.04 15.31
C LYS A 52 14.73 5.29 15.72
N LEU A 53 14.09 6.32 15.17
CA LEU A 53 12.68 6.58 15.46
C LEU A 53 11.80 5.45 14.92
N GLY A 54 12.00 5.01 13.68
CA GLY A 54 11.27 3.90 13.07
C GLY A 54 11.42 2.60 13.88
N GLU A 55 12.64 2.25 14.25
CA GLU A 55 12.94 1.08 15.09
C GLU A 55 12.25 1.16 16.47
N ARG A 56 12.31 2.33 17.11
CA ARG A 56 11.61 2.58 18.38
C ARG A 56 10.09 2.40 18.25
N LEU A 57 9.49 2.93 17.17
CA LEU A 57 8.04 2.84 16.94
C LEU A 57 7.58 1.43 16.61
N LEU A 58 8.45 0.60 16.03
CA LEU A 58 8.18 -0.81 15.71
C LEU A 58 8.50 -1.76 16.89
N SER A 59 9.03 -1.26 18.00
CA SER A 59 9.29 -2.10 19.20
C SER A 59 8.04 -2.88 19.60
N GLY A 60 8.17 -4.20 19.83
CA GLY A 60 7.07 -5.10 20.19
C GLY A 60 6.04 -5.35 19.06
N LYS A 61 6.37 -5.05 17.81
CA LYS A 61 5.49 -5.21 16.65
C LYS A 61 6.26 -5.86 15.50
N THR A 62 5.58 -6.64 14.67
CA THR A 62 6.14 -7.10 13.39
C THR A 62 5.74 -6.13 12.29
N GLY A 63 6.74 -5.61 11.56
CA GLY A 63 6.42 -4.66 10.49
C GLY A 63 7.61 -3.89 9.95
N SER A 64 7.32 -2.86 9.18
CA SER A 64 8.32 -2.01 8.53
C SER A 64 7.88 -0.55 8.43
N VAL A 65 8.88 0.33 8.43
CA VAL A 65 8.78 1.75 8.07
C VAL A 65 9.79 2.02 6.98
N VAL A 66 9.33 2.39 5.80
CA VAL A 66 10.16 2.79 4.67
C VAL A 66 9.91 4.26 4.37
N ALA A 67 10.97 5.05 4.23
CA ALA A 67 10.88 6.44 3.81
C ALA A 67 11.86 6.73 2.68
N ILE A 68 11.40 7.45 1.66
CA ILE A 68 12.16 7.78 0.45
C ILE A 68 12.08 9.29 0.20
N ASN A 69 13.19 9.89 -0.24
CA ASN A 69 13.19 11.24 -0.79
C ASN A 69 12.62 11.21 -2.24
N PRO A 70 11.45 11.82 -2.50
CA PRO A 70 10.86 11.79 -3.83
C PRO A 70 11.71 12.45 -4.91
N GLU A 71 12.56 13.40 -4.53
CA GLU A 71 13.35 14.22 -5.45
C GLU A 71 14.48 13.42 -6.14
N ASN A 72 15.06 12.43 -5.45
CA ASN A 72 16.25 11.72 -5.93
C ASN A 72 16.24 10.19 -5.71
N GLY A 73 15.21 9.62 -5.05
CA GLY A 73 15.11 8.18 -4.79
C GLY A 73 15.96 7.67 -3.62
N GLU A 74 16.65 8.54 -2.88
CA GLU A 74 17.40 8.13 -1.68
C GLU A 74 16.45 7.55 -0.62
N MET A 75 16.77 6.35 -0.12
CA MET A 75 16.09 5.76 1.03
C MET A 75 16.55 6.46 2.31
N LEU A 76 15.61 7.13 2.99
CA LEU A 76 15.88 7.90 4.21
C LEU A 76 15.74 7.07 5.49
N CYS A 77 14.91 6.03 5.43
CA CYS A 77 14.65 5.11 6.53
C CYS A 77 14.22 3.75 5.96
N MET A 78 14.71 2.68 6.55
CA MET A 78 14.25 1.30 6.33
C MET A 78 14.29 0.57 7.69
N ALA A 79 13.42 0.98 8.59
CA ALA A 79 13.29 0.33 9.88
C ALA A 79 12.35 -0.88 9.76
N THR A 80 12.77 -1.99 10.35
CA THR A 80 12.02 -3.24 10.37
C THR A 80 12.08 -3.85 11.77
N ASN A 81 11.08 -4.62 12.11
CA ASN A 81 11.11 -5.49 13.27
C ASN A 81 10.33 -6.77 12.99
N THR A 82 10.85 -7.87 13.46
CA THR A 82 10.26 -9.21 13.42
C THR A 82 10.39 -9.86 14.78
N PRO A 83 9.77 -11.02 15.05
CA PRO A 83 10.01 -11.76 16.28
C PRO A 83 11.48 -12.10 16.55
N ASN A 84 12.27 -12.17 15.46
CA ASN A 84 13.69 -12.50 15.52
C ASN A 84 14.60 -11.27 15.43
N GLY A 85 14.06 -10.06 15.62
CA GLY A 85 14.79 -8.80 15.52
C GLY A 85 14.68 -8.13 14.15
N HIS A 86 15.69 -7.33 13.79
CA HIS A 86 15.71 -6.63 12.52
C HIS A 86 15.93 -7.59 11.34
N ASP A 87 15.18 -7.37 10.28
CA ASP A 87 15.35 -8.07 9.01
C ASP A 87 14.84 -7.19 7.87
N VAL A 88 15.74 -6.65 7.06
CA VAL A 88 15.37 -5.75 5.96
C VAL A 88 14.44 -6.42 4.94
N ARG A 89 14.43 -7.77 4.87
CA ARG A 89 13.51 -8.52 4.01
C ARG A 89 12.05 -8.28 4.38
N GLN A 90 11.75 -7.87 5.62
CA GLN A 90 10.40 -7.45 6.01
C GLN A 90 9.88 -6.25 5.18
N ALA A 91 10.80 -5.40 4.70
CA ALA A 91 10.48 -4.23 3.88
C ALA A 91 10.57 -4.48 2.37
N ILE A 92 11.52 -5.33 1.94
CA ILE A 92 11.87 -5.48 0.52
C ILE A 92 11.63 -6.89 -0.04
N GLY A 93 11.52 -7.90 0.81
CA GLY A 93 11.50 -9.32 0.44
C GLY A 93 10.24 -10.07 0.86
N LYS A 94 9.30 -9.42 1.55
CA LYS A 94 8.04 -10.03 2.01
C LYS A 94 6.84 -9.33 1.38
N PRO A 95 6.42 -9.72 0.17
CA PRO A 95 5.23 -9.14 -0.45
C PRO A 95 3.97 -9.57 0.30
N GLN A 96 3.10 -8.61 0.57
CA GLN A 96 1.84 -8.79 1.28
C GLN A 96 0.72 -8.05 0.54
N ALA A 97 -0.54 -8.39 0.86
CA ALA A 97 -1.66 -7.64 0.31
C ALA A 97 -1.55 -6.15 0.72
N PRO A 98 -1.59 -5.22 -0.24
CA PRO A 98 -1.49 -3.79 0.05
C PRO A 98 -2.76 -3.21 0.68
N GLY A 99 -3.88 -3.91 0.59
CA GLY A 99 -5.18 -3.43 1.02
C GLY A 99 -5.55 -2.09 0.37
N SER A 100 -6.31 -1.29 1.06
CA SER A 100 -6.81 -0.01 0.52
C SER A 100 -5.75 1.04 0.18
N THR A 101 -4.46 0.84 0.49
CA THR A 101 -3.40 1.72 -0.01
C THR A 101 -3.28 1.61 -1.53
N PHE A 102 -3.59 0.46 -2.09
CA PHE A 102 -3.58 0.17 -3.52
C PHE A 102 -4.64 0.95 -4.31
N LYS A 103 -5.71 1.40 -3.67
CA LYS A 103 -6.77 2.21 -4.30
C LYS A 103 -6.25 3.49 -4.95
N THR A 104 -5.10 3.99 -4.51
CA THR A 104 -4.45 5.15 -5.14
C THR A 104 -3.93 4.81 -6.54
N ALA A 105 -3.25 3.67 -6.71
CA ALA A 105 -2.81 3.18 -8.03
C ALA A 105 -4.01 2.79 -8.91
N GLN A 106 -5.02 2.20 -8.31
CA GLN A 106 -6.27 1.85 -8.99
C GLN A 106 -6.96 3.08 -9.57
N ALA A 107 -7.12 4.14 -8.77
CA ALA A 107 -7.73 5.40 -9.20
C ALA A 107 -6.96 6.03 -10.37
N LEU A 108 -5.63 6.06 -10.29
CA LEU A 108 -4.76 6.57 -11.36
C LEU A 108 -4.96 5.82 -12.68
N THR A 109 -5.07 4.49 -12.62
CA THR A 109 -5.30 3.64 -13.78
C THR A 109 -6.68 3.90 -14.40
N LEU A 110 -7.74 3.87 -13.59
CA LEU A 110 -9.11 4.08 -14.04
C LEU A 110 -9.32 5.46 -14.69
N LEU A 111 -8.73 6.51 -14.11
CA LEU A 111 -8.74 7.86 -14.69
C LEU A 111 -7.96 7.92 -16.01
N SER A 112 -6.81 7.25 -16.07
CA SER A 112 -5.97 7.27 -17.26
C SER A 112 -6.60 6.54 -18.44
N GLU A 113 -7.30 5.44 -18.18
CA GLU A 113 -8.06 4.71 -19.21
C GLU A 113 -9.38 5.41 -19.57
N GLY A 114 -9.84 6.37 -18.75
CA GLY A 114 -11.13 7.04 -19.00
C GLY A 114 -12.35 6.22 -18.55
N ILE A 115 -12.12 5.14 -17.80
CA ILE A 115 -13.20 4.34 -17.19
C ILE A 115 -14.04 5.17 -16.21
N VAL A 116 -13.38 6.10 -15.54
CA VAL A 116 -14.01 7.05 -14.62
C VAL A 116 -13.49 8.47 -14.85
N THR A 117 -14.29 9.44 -14.44
CA THR A 117 -13.87 10.84 -14.25
C THR A 117 -13.81 11.16 -12.74
N PRO A 118 -13.22 12.29 -12.33
CA PRO A 118 -13.24 12.72 -10.93
C PRO A 118 -14.65 12.84 -10.34
N GLU A 119 -15.66 13.08 -11.19
CA GLU A 119 -17.08 13.27 -10.84
C GLU A 119 -17.88 11.96 -10.87
N THR A 120 -17.30 10.87 -11.36
CA THR A 120 -17.98 9.57 -11.39
C THR A 120 -18.39 9.15 -9.99
N THR A 121 -19.71 8.98 -9.79
CA THR A 121 -20.28 8.59 -8.50
C THR A 121 -20.74 7.14 -8.48
N VAL A 122 -20.58 6.50 -7.33
CA VAL A 122 -21.08 5.13 -7.09
C VAL A 122 -21.87 5.14 -5.79
N GLU A 123 -23.06 4.55 -5.82
CA GLU A 123 -23.86 4.32 -4.62
C GLU A 123 -23.25 3.19 -3.78
N CYS A 124 -23.18 3.42 -2.48
CA CYS A 124 -22.71 2.44 -1.50
C CYS A 124 -23.72 2.29 -0.36
N ILE A 125 -24.33 1.14 -0.27
CA ILE A 125 -25.27 0.78 0.79
C ILE A 125 -24.58 -0.11 1.85
N ASN A 126 -23.46 0.38 2.42
CA ASN A 126 -22.58 -0.32 3.37
C ASN A 126 -21.84 -1.55 2.77
N GLY A 127 -21.62 -1.56 1.47
CA GLY A 127 -20.89 -2.62 0.78
C GLY A 127 -21.57 -3.09 -0.51
N VAL A 128 -21.08 -4.21 -1.03
CA VAL A 128 -21.61 -4.89 -2.23
C VAL A 128 -22.06 -6.29 -1.83
N ILE A 129 -23.18 -6.71 -2.37
CA ILE A 129 -23.68 -8.09 -2.29
C ILE A 129 -23.84 -8.59 -3.72
N ASP A 130 -23.19 -9.70 -4.05
CA ASP A 130 -23.37 -10.41 -5.32
C ASP A 130 -23.46 -11.91 -5.06
N GLY A 131 -24.65 -12.46 -5.23
CA GLY A 131 -24.94 -13.85 -4.84
C GLY A 131 -24.63 -14.08 -3.35
N ASN A 132 -23.73 -15.00 -3.08
CA ASN A 132 -23.27 -15.34 -1.72
C ASN A 132 -22.06 -14.52 -1.25
N ILE A 133 -21.53 -13.64 -2.10
CA ILE A 133 -20.37 -12.81 -1.78
C ILE A 133 -20.88 -11.49 -1.23
N LYS A 134 -20.43 -11.16 -0.02
CA LYS A 134 -20.70 -9.86 0.62
C LYS A 134 -19.38 -9.21 0.99
N VAL A 135 -19.14 -8.02 0.44
CA VAL A 135 -18.02 -7.17 0.82
C VAL A 135 -18.53 -5.96 1.58
N GLY A 136 -18.14 -5.86 2.85
CA GLY A 136 -18.52 -4.74 3.70
C GLY A 136 -17.83 -3.43 3.28
N CYS A 137 -18.41 -2.30 3.65
CA CYS A 137 -17.82 -0.98 3.54
C CYS A 137 -18.00 -0.19 4.83
N HIS A 138 -17.13 0.78 5.07
CA HIS A 138 -17.30 1.72 6.17
C HIS A 138 -18.59 2.54 5.99
N LYS A 139 -19.20 2.91 7.10
CA LYS A 139 -20.38 3.80 7.06
C LYS A 139 -19.93 5.20 6.65
N HIS A 140 -20.49 5.71 5.55
CA HIS A 140 -20.26 7.05 5.02
C HIS A 140 -21.48 7.54 4.24
N LYS A 141 -21.46 8.80 3.81
CA LYS A 141 -22.48 9.32 2.87
C LYS A 141 -22.40 8.58 1.53
N SER A 142 -23.50 8.51 0.81
CA SER A 142 -23.61 7.90 -0.51
C SER A 142 -24.57 8.75 -1.38
N PRO A 143 -24.34 8.88 -2.69
CA PRO A 143 -23.19 8.35 -3.43
C PRO A 143 -21.89 9.13 -3.14
N LEU A 144 -20.74 8.56 -3.52
CA LEU A 144 -19.41 9.20 -3.41
C LEU A 144 -18.80 9.38 -4.79
N ALA A 145 -18.18 10.53 -5.03
CA ALA A 145 -17.26 10.75 -6.13
C ALA A 145 -15.83 10.30 -5.75
N LEU A 146 -14.90 10.31 -6.70
CA LEU A 146 -13.55 9.75 -6.53
C LEU A 146 -12.82 10.25 -5.28
N LYS A 147 -12.79 11.57 -5.05
CA LYS A 147 -12.05 12.17 -3.93
C LYS A 147 -12.58 11.69 -2.58
N GLU A 148 -13.90 11.68 -2.44
CA GLU A 148 -14.59 11.19 -1.25
C GLU A 148 -14.41 9.67 -1.11
N ALA A 149 -14.48 8.92 -2.20
CA ALA A 149 -14.26 7.47 -2.20
C ALA A 149 -12.84 7.11 -1.75
N LEU A 150 -11.82 7.86 -2.15
CA LEU A 150 -10.46 7.74 -1.64
C LEU A 150 -10.37 8.12 -0.15
N ALA A 151 -10.97 9.26 0.23
CA ALA A 151 -10.93 9.78 1.60
C ALA A 151 -11.61 8.84 2.60
N GLN A 152 -12.77 8.29 2.24
CA GLN A 152 -13.54 7.35 3.06
C GLN A 152 -13.12 5.89 2.82
N SER A 153 -12.21 5.65 1.89
CA SER A 153 -11.77 4.29 1.54
C SER A 153 -12.92 3.36 1.10
N CYS A 154 -13.88 3.89 0.34
CA CYS A 154 -15.07 3.15 -0.07
C CYS A 154 -14.72 1.90 -0.89
N ASN A 155 -15.06 0.71 -0.37
CA ASN A 155 -14.81 -0.55 -1.08
C ASN A 155 -15.70 -0.67 -2.31
N THR A 156 -16.99 -0.36 -2.17
CA THR A 156 -17.97 -0.45 -3.27
C THR A 156 -17.51 0.30 -4.49
N TRP A 157 -17.06 1.56 -4.33
CA TRP A 157 -16.62 2.39 -5.44
C TRP A 157 -15.49 1.70 -6.24
N PHE A 158 -14.48 1.19 -5.54
CA PHE A 158 -13.32 0.58 -6.18
C PHE A 158 -13.59 -0.81 -6.77
N LEU A 159 -14.44 -1.61 -6.12
CA LEU A 159 -14.84 -2.92 -6.65
C LEU A 159 -15.63 -2.77 -7.95
N MET A 160 -16.64 -1.88 -7.94
CA MET A 160 -17.52 -1.69 -9.09
C MET A 160 -16.79 -1.08 -10.28
N THR A 161 -15.98 -0.04 -10.08
CA THR A 161 -15.24 0.60 -11.17
C THR A 161 -14.13 -0.28 -11.72
N PHE A 162 -13.48 -1.11 -10.90
CA PHE A 162 -12.52 -2.09 -11.40
C PHE A 162 -13.22 -3.20 -12.21
N ALA A 163 -14.33 -3.74 -11.70
CA ALA A 163 -15.10 -4.74 -12.44
C ALA A 163 -15.63 -4.19 -13.77
N SER A 164 -16.05 -2.90 -13.78
CA SER A 164 -16.45 -2.20 -15.01
C SER A 164 -15.31 -2.15 -16.03
N MET A 165 -14.09 -1.77 -15.62
CA MET A 165 -12.92 -1.79 -16.51
C MET A 165 -12.68 -3.16 -17.14
N ILE A 166 -12.70 -4.20 -16.30
CA ILE A 166 -12.38 -5.57 -16.78
C ILE A 166 -13.46 -6.13 -17.72
N ASN A 167 -14.71 -5.72 -17.52
CA ASN A 167 -15.85 -6.20 -18.30
C ASN A 167 -16.25 -5.23 -19.42
N ASP A 168 -15.40 -4.27 -19.77
CA ASP A 168 -15.69 -3.29 -20.81
C ASP A 168 -15.36 -3.86 -22.19
N ASP A 169 -16.33 -4.55 -22.77
CA ASP A 169 -16.23 -5.14 -24.14
C ASP A 169 -16.25 -4.07 -25.25
N PHE A 170 -16.49 -2.81 -24.91
CA PHE A 170 -16.40 -1.70 -25.86
C PHE A 170 -14.99 -1.15 -25.97
N MET A 171 -14.26 -1.08 -24.85
CA MET A 171 -12.89 -0.55 -24.81
C MET A 171 -11.82 -1.62 -25.09
N TYR A 172 -12.08 -2.88 -24.76
CA TYR A 172 -11.11 -3.97 -24.88
C TYR A 172 -11.68 -5.13 -25.71
N GLU A 173 -10.86 -5.70 -26.57
CA GLU A 173 -11.24 -6.88 -27.38
C GLU A 173 -11.50 -8.12 -26.50
N SER A 174 -10.91 -8.16 -25.31
CA SER A 174 -11.05 -9.26 -24.36
C SER A 174 -10.71 -8.85 -22.93
N LYS A 175 -11.14 -9.64 -21.96
CA LYS A 175 -10.75 -9.51 -20.54
C LYS A 175 -9.25 -9.70 -20.33
N ASP A 176 -8.61 -10.52 -21.16
CA ASP A 176 -7.17 -10.72 -21.17
C ASP A 176 -6.42 -9.43 -21.54
N GLU A 177 -6.96 -8.67 -22.50
CA GLU A 177 -6.44 -7.35 -22.84
C GLU A 177 -6.67 -6.34 -21.73
N ALA A 178 -7.89 -6.28 -21.17
CA ALA A 178 -8.23 -5.38 -20.07
C ALA A 178 -7.30 -5.57 -18.87
N ILE A 179 -7.10 -6.81 -18.43
CA ILE A 179 -6.21 -7.10 -17.29
C ILE A 179 -4.73 -6.86 -17.62
N THR A 180 -4.31 -7.09 -18.86
CA THR A 180 -2.95 -6.80 -19.32
C THR A 180 -2.69 -5.30 -19.34
N THR A 181 -3.64 -4.50 -19.79
CA THR A 181 -3.60 -3.04 -19.78
C THR A 181 -3.52 -2.55 -18.34
N TRP A 182 -4.41 -2.98 -17.46
CA TRP A 182 -4.38 -2.66 -16.04
C TRP A 182 -3.02 -2.98 -15.40
N ARG A 183 -2.51 -4.20 -15.62
CA ARG A 183 -1.22 -4.64 -15.09
C ARG A 183 -0.08 -3.77 -15.58
N SER A 184 -0.10 -3.32 -16.84
CA SER A 184 0.93 -2.46 -17.43
C SER A 184 1.03 -1.10 -16.73
N TYR A 185 -0.10 -0.51 -16.33
CA TYR A 185 -0.12 0.70 -15.51
C TYR A 185 0.51 0.46 -14.14
N MET A 186 0.10 -0.61 -13.45
CA MET A 186 0.64 -0.96 -12.14
C MET A 186 2.16 -1.17 -12.19
N GLN A 187 2.65 -1.90 -13.20
CA GLN A 187 4.08 -2.12 -13.40
C GLN A 187 4.84 -0.82 -13.70
N SER A 188 4.24 0.10 -14.46
CA SER A 188 4.86 1.40 -14.73
C SER A 188 5.05 2.25 -13.47
N MET A 189 4.26 2.02 -12.42
CA MET A 189 4.38 2.64 -11.10
C MET A 189 5.35 1.90 -10.15
N GLY A 190 6.03 0.84 -10.62
CA GLY A 190 7.00 0.06 -9.85
C GLY A 190 6.37 -1.05 -8.99
N LEU A 191 5.16 -1.50 -9.33
CA LEU A 191 4.47 -2.57 -8.61
C LEU A 191 4.62 -3.92 -9.33
N GLY A 192 4.50 -5.03 -8.60
CA GLY A 192 4.48 -6.39 -9.13
C GLY A 192 5.83 -7.06 -9.26
N GLY A 193 6.76 -6.49 -10.03
CA GLY A 193 8.11 -7.02 -10.19
C GLY A 193 9.13 -6.36 -9.24
N PRO A 194 10.34 -6.93 -9.07
CA PRO A 194 11.41 -6.27 -8.33
C PRO A 194 11.84 -4.99 -9.06
N MET A 195 12.15 -3.95 -8.30
CA MET A 195 12.64 -2.67 -8.83
C MET A 195 14.16 -2.69 -9.11
N HIS A 196 14.83 -3.75 -8.63
CA HIS A 196 16.27 -3.93 -8.72
C HIS A 196 17.05 -2.84 -7.97
N ILE A 197 16.73 -2.69 -6.70
CA ILE A 197 17.42 -1.83 -5.76
C ILE A 197 18.85 -2.31 -5.48
N ASP A 198 19.63 -1.51 -4.79
CA ASP A 198 21.03 -1.81 -4.44
C ASP A 198 21.19 -2.59 -3.12
N ILE A 199 20.15 -3.28 -2.69
CA ILE A 199 20.15 -4.19 -1.53
C ILE A 199 19.76 -5.59 -1.99
N LYS A 200 20.48 -6.60 -1.53
CA LYS A 200 20.17 -8.02 -1.81
C LYS A 200 18.85 -8.44 -1.11
N GLY A 201 18.22 -9.47 -1.65
CA GLY A 201 17.02 -10.05 -1.03
C GLY A 201 15.70 -9.38 -1.43
N GLU A 202 15.72 -8.43 -2.37
CA GLU A 202 14.51 -7.86 -2.94
C GLU A 202 13.68 -8.94 -3.63
N GLN A 203 12.37 -8.91 -3.37
CA GLN A 203 11.36 -9.70 -4.08
C GLN A 203 10.36 -8.77 -4.77
N GLY A 204 9.75 -9.25 -5.85
CA GLY A 204 8.58 -8.59 -6.42
C GLY A 204 7.30 -8.96 -5.69
N GLY A 205 6.25 -8.20 -5.94
CA GLY A 205 4.89 -8.59 -5.58
C GLY A 205 4.23 -9.46 -6.65
N LEU A 206 2.97 -9.78 -6.45
CA LEU A 206 2.09 -10.41 -7.44
C LEU A 206 1.14 -9.37 -8.02
N LEU A 207 1.04 -9.32 -9.32
CA LEU A 207 -0.07 -8.72 -10.06
C LEU A 207 -0.58 -9.78 -11.01
N ALA A 208 -1.73 -10.35 -10.74
CA ALA A 208 -2.33 -11.36 -11.60
C ALA A 208 -2.46 -10.83 -13.04
N GLY A 209 -1.97 -11.57 -14.00
CA GLY A 209 -2.14 -11.32 -15.44
C GLY A 209 -3.01 -12.40 -16.07
N ALA A 210 -3.33 -12.26 -17.35
CA ALA A 210 -4.21 -13.14 -18.08
C ALA A 210 -3.82 -14.64 -17.94
N ASP A 211 -2.57 -14.98 -18.19
CA ASP A 211 -2.11 -16.37 -18.07
C ASP A 211 -2.30 -16.97 -16.67
N TYR A 212 -2.10 -16.16 -15.63
CA TYR A 212 -2.31 -16.59 -14.25
C TYR A 212 -3.79 -16.83 -13.99
N LEU A 213 -4.65 -15.90 -14.40
CA LEU A 213 -6.09 -15.96 -14.18
C LEU A 213 -6.72 -17.12 -14.96
N ASN A 214 -6.34 -17.32 -16.22
CA ASN A 214 -6.81 -18.41 -17.06
C ASN A 214 -6.43 -19.78 -16.52
N ARG A 215 -5.26 -19.94 -15.90
CA ARG A 215 -4.87 -21.18 -15.20
C ARG A 215 -5.61 -21.37 -13.88
N ARG A 216 -5.89 -20.28 -13.16
CA ARG A 216 -6.51 -20.31 -11.83
C ARG A 216 -8.02 -20.57 -11.90
N TYR A 217 -8.69 -19.96 -12.86
CA TYR A 217 -10.14 -19.98 -13.03
C TYR A 217 -10.50 -20.68 -14.34
N LYS A 218 -10.39 -22.02 -14.33
CA LYS A 218 -10.58 -22.86 -15.53
C LYS A 218 -11.98 -22.76 -16.15
N ASP A 219 -12.98 -22.45 -15.35
CA ASP A 219 -14.38 -22.27 -15.79
C ASP A 219 -14.66 -20.84 -16.27
N GLY A 220 -13.60 -20.03 -16.44
CA GLY A 220 -13.66 -18.63 -16.82
C GLY A 220 -13.65 -17.66 -15.64
N TRP A 221 -13.34 -16.41 -15.92
CA TRP A 221 -13.32 -15.29 -14.96
C TRP A 221 -13.81 -14.01 -15.60
N ASP A 222 -14.21 -13.08 -14.78
CA ASP A 222 -14.65 -11.74 -15.15
C ASP A 222 -14.23 -10.71 -14.07
N GLY A 223 -14.61 -9.45 -14.25
CA GLY A 223 -14.30 -8.40 -13.30
C GLY A 223 -14.83 -8.67 -11.89
N LYS A 224 -15.96 -9.35 -11.75
CA LYS A 224 -16.51 -9.73 -10.43
C LYS A 224 -15.71 -10.87 -9.79
N THR A 225 -15.25 -11.82 -10.57
CA THR A 225 -14.40 -12.92 -10.09
C THR A 225 -13.13 -12.42 -9.41
N ILE A 226 -12.55 -11.34 -9.96
CA ILE A 226 -11.27 -10.78 -9.53
C ILE A 226 -11.38 -9.40 -8.87
N TRP A 227 -12.58 -8.91 -8.55
CA TRP A 227 -12.81 -7.55 -8.06
C TRP A 227 -12.02 -7.19 -6.78
N TRP A 228 -11.64 -8.20 -5.97
CA TRP A 228 -10.76 -8.00 -4.80
C TRP A 228 -9.43 -7.32 -5.15
N ALA A 229 -8.93 -7.52 -6.38
CA ALA A 229 -7.74 -6.84 -6.87
C ALA A 229 -7.95 -5.31 -6.94
N GLY A 230 -9.17 -4.84 -7.22
CA GLY A 230 -9.53 -3.42 -7.23
C GLY A 230 -9.36 -2.71 -5.88
N MET A 231 -9.36 -3.46 -4.78
CA MET A 231 -9.12 -2.91 -3.45
C MET A 231 -7.80 -3.38 -2.81
N GLY A 232 -6.92 -4.01 -3.60
CA GLY A 232 -5.59 -4.42 -3.16
C GLY A 232 -5.57 -5.68 -2.31
N GLN A 233 -6.47 -6.61 -2.59
CA GLN A 233 -6.54 -7.94 -1.97
C GLN A 233 -6.66 -9.03 -3.05
N GLY A 234 -6.83 -10.27 -2.66
CA GLY A 234 -6.90 -11.38 -3.60
C GLY A 234 -5.55 -11.67 -4.26
N ASP A 235 -5.52 -11.61 -5.59
CA ASP A 235 -4.32 -11.96 -6.37
C ASP A 235 -3.40 -10.75 -6.63
N VAL A 236 -3.27 -9.88 -5.60
CA VAL A 236 -2.38 -8.71 -5.58
C VAL A 236 -1.55 -8.71 -4.31
N THR A 237 -0.23 -8.65 -4.45
CA THR A 237 0.70 -8.40 -3.34
C THR A 237 1.76 -7.39 -3.73
N CYS A 238 2.23 -6.61 -2.75
CA CYS A 238 3.30 -5.63 -2.89
C CYS A 238 4.22 -5.69 -1.67
N THR A 239 5.49 -5.34 -1.85
CA THR A 239 6.38 -5.10 -0.70
C THR A 239 6.12 -3.70 -0.12
N PRO A 240 6.41 -3.46 1.17
CA PRO A 240 6.35 -2.12 1.75
C PRO A 240 7.19 -1.09 0.99
N LEU A 241 8.33 -1.49 0.43
CA LEU A 241 9.14 -0.64 -0.43
C LEU A 241 8.39 -0.22 -1.70
N GLN A 242 7.72 -1.15 -2.38
CA GLN A 242 6.91 -0.84 -3.57
C GLN A 242 5.77 0.14 -3.24
N LEU A 243 5.15 -0.01 -2.07
CA LEU A 243 4.11 0.92 -1.60
C LEU A 243 4.69 2.31 -1.28
N CYS A 244 5.90 2.39 -0.73
CA CYS A 244 6.59 3.68 -0.55
C CYS A 244 6.91 4.33 -1.90
N ASN A 245 7.40 3.54 -2.88
CA ASN A 245 7.66 4.03 -4.23
C ASN A 245 6.38 4.49 -4.95
N LEU A 246 5.25 3.85 -4.71
CA LEU A 246 3.95 4.33 -5.21
C LEU A 246 3.64 5.73 -4.64
N ALA A 247 3.89 5.96 -3.34
CA ALA A 247 3.73 7.28 -2.75
C ALA A 247 4.71 8.31 -3.35
N VAL A 248 5.97 7.92 -3.65
CA VAL A 248 6.94 8.75 -4.41
C VAL A 248 6.40 9.11 -5.78
N THR A 249 5.90 8.13 -6.51
CA THR A 249 5.35 8.30 -7.87
C THR A 249 4.19 9.29 -7.89
N ILE A 250 3.29 9.19 -6.90
CA ILE A 250 2.16 10.12 -6.75
C ILE A 250 2.65 11.52 -6.37
N ALA A 251 3.58 11.61 -5.41
CA ALA A 251 4.19 12.87 -4.98
C ALA A 251 4.81 13.63 -6.15
N ASN A 252 5.50 12.93 -7.03
CA ASN A 252 6.16 13.47 -8.22
C ASN A 252 5.24 13.64 -9.44
N ARG A 253 3.98 13.22 -9.33
CA ARG A 253 3.01 13.32 -10.44
C ARG A 253 3.47 12.57 -11.69
N GLY A 254 3.95 11.32 -11.50
CA GLY A 254 4.14 10.39 -12.61
C GLY A 254 5.56 9.92 -12.88
N TRP A 255 6.51 10.17 -11.98
CA TRP A 255 7.84 9.64 -12.15
C TRP A 255 8.51 9.28 -10.81
N TYR A 256 9.56 8.45 -10.87
CA TYR A 256 10.38 8.09 -9.72
C TYR A 256 11.81 7.73 -10.16
N TYR A 257 12.75 7.77 -9.24
CA TYR A 257 14.04 7.09 -9.37
C TYR A 257 13.95 5.73 -8.69
N VAL A 258 14.65 4.73 -9.21
CA VAL A 258 14.76 3.45 -8.49
C VAL A 258 15.31 3.72 -7.10
N PRO A 259 14.62 3.32 -6.02
CA PRO A 259 15.08 3.54 -4.65
C PRO A 259 16.48 2.94 -4.44
N HIS A 260 17.33 3.66 -3.74
CA HIS A 260 18.70 3.22 -3.46
C HIS A 260 19.15 3.69 -2.09
N ILE A 261 20.10 2.96 -1.52
CA ILE A 261 20.61 3.20 -0.17
C ILE A 261 22.06 3.71 -0.16
N HIS A 262 22.86 3.42 -1.19
CA HIS A 262 24.21 3.91 -1.28
C HIS A 262 24.23 5.34 -1.80
N LYS A 263 24.79 6.24 -0.97
CA LYS A 263 25.06 7.62 -1.36
C LYS A 263 26.15 7.64 -2.41
N ASP A 264 26.21 8.62 -3.25
CA ASP A 264 27.24 8.79 -4.27
C ASP A 264 27.28 7.63 -5.31
N THR A 265 26.16 6.93 -5.51
CA THR A 265 26.07 5.91 -6.57
C THR A 265 26.32 6.51 -7.95
N LYS A 266 27.16 5.84 -8.76
CA LYS A 266 27.41 6.19 -10.17
C LYS A 266 26.61 5.30 -11.13
N ASN A 267 25.79 4.40 -10.62
CA ASN A 267 25.01 3.51 -11.45
C ASN A 267 23.82 4.26 -12.05
N GLU A 268 23.81 4.38 -13.38
CA GLU A 268 22.77 5.08 -14.15
C GLU A 268 21.36 4.60 -13.84
N ARG A 269 21.17 3.35 -13.40
CA ARG A 269 19.87 2.80 -12.99
C ARG A 269 19.20 3.69 -11.94
N TYR A 270 19.96 4.18 -10.96
CA TYR A 270 19.49 4.99 -9.83
C TYR A 270 19.45 6.49 -10.14
N LEU A 271 20.10 6.90 -11.24
CA LEU A 271 20.19 8.31 -11.66
C LEU A 271 19.19 8.65 -12.77
N LYS A 272 18.57 7.65 -13.40
CA LYS A 272 17.62 7.84 -14.49
C LYS A 272 16.17 7.81 -13.98
N LYS A 273 15.41 8.84 -14.30
CA LYS A 273 13.97 8.89 -14.03
C LYS A 273 13.25 7.76 -14.76
N ARG A 274 12.29 7.17 -14.05
CA ARG A 274 11.30 6.23 -14.58
C ARG A 274 9.98 6.95 -14.67
N GLU A 275 9.44 7.10 -15.85
CA GLU A 275 8.13 7.70 -16.07
C GLU A 275 7.06 6.63 -16.10
N THR A 276 5.88 6.94 -15.56
CA THR A 276 4.74 6.05 -15.58
C THR A 276 3.92 6.22 -16.86
N LYS A 277 3.07 5.26 -17.16
CA LYS A 277 2.07 5.36 -18.24
C LYS A 277 0.86 6.23 -17.86
N VAL A 278 0.75 6.58 -16.58
CA VAL A 278 -0.39 7.32 -16.03
C VAL A 278 -0.44 8.72 -16.60
N LYS A 279 -1.61 9.13 -17.09
CA LYS A 279 -1.85 10.48 -17.61
C LYS A 279 -1.66 11.54 -16.50
N LYS A 280 -1.02 12.66 -16.81
CA LYS A 280 -0.66 13.71 -15.84
C LYS A 280 -1.88 14.28 -15.10
N GLU A 281 -2.98 14.44 -15.78
CA GLU A 281 -4.25 14.95 -15.24
C GLU A 281 -4.87 14.02 -14.19
N ALA A 282 -4.56 12.73 -14.18
CA ALA A 282 -5.06 11.78 -13.21
C ALA A 282 -4.50 12.00 -11.79
N TYR A 283 -3.33 12.64 -11.67
CA TYR A 283 -2.68 12.79 -10.36
C TYR A 283 -3.38 13.81 -9.45
N ALA A 284 -3.87 14.92 -9.99
CA ALA A 284 -4.47 15.98 -9.17
C ALA A 284 -5.66 15.49 -8.33
N PRO A 285 -6.70 14.85 -8.90
CA PRO A 285 -7.84 14.37 -8.12
C PRO A 285 -7.47 13.27 -7.12
N VAL A 286 -6.47 12.42 -7.43
CA VAL A 286 -5.98 11.39 -6.50
C VAL A 286 -5.25 12.03 -5.32
N ILE A 287 -4.38 13.00 -5.55
CA ILE A 287 -3.67 13.75 -4.51
C ILE A 287 -4.66 14.50 -3.60
N GLU A 288 -5.68 15.12 -4.18
CA GLU A 288 -6.74 15.79 -3.42
C GLU A 288 -7.53 14.80 -2.55
N GLY A 289 -7.86 13.61 -3.07
CA GLY A 289 -8.49 12.54 -2.30
C GLY A 289 -7.60 12.04 -1.16
N MET A 290 -6.29 11.88 -1.39
CA MET A 290 -5.32 11.54 -0.35
C MET A 290 -5.17 12.66 0.70
N ARG A 291 -5.25 13.92 0.29
CA ARG A 291 -5.26 15.06 1.22
C ARG A 291 -6.53 15.04 2.06
N MET A 292 -7.68 14.86 1.44
CA MET A 292 -8.98 14.76 2.09
C MET A 292 -9.03 13.61 3.11
N ALA A 293 -8.34 12.47 2.85
CA ALA A 293 -8.26 11.36 3.80
C ALA A 293 -7.61 11.78 5.13
N VAL A 294 -6.63 12.65 5.10
CA VAL A 294 -5.95 13.18 6.29
C VAL A 294 -6.77 14.30 6.96
N GLU A 295 -7.45 15.13 6.19
CA GLU A 295 -8.22 16.27 6.73
C GLU A 295 -9.53 15.86 7.41
N LYS A 296 -10.30 14.99 6.75
CA LYS A 296 -11.68 14.65 7.15
C LYS A 296 -12.10 13.20 6.83
N GLY A 297 -11.13 12.34 6.46
CA GLY A 297 -11.36 10.94 6.12
C GLY A 297 -10.75 9.98 7.15
N THR A 298 -10.25 8.86 6.66
CA THR A 298 -9.80 7.73 7.48
C THR A 298 -8.48 7.99 8.23
N ALA A 299 -7.73 9.06 7.94
CA ALA A 299 -6.43 9.37 8.55
C ALA A 299 -6.42 10.66 9.39
N THR A 300 -7.57 11.09 9.92
CA THR A 300 -7.71 12.30 10.76
C THR A 300 -6.95 12.24 12.09
N CYS A 301 -6.41 11.06 12.45
CA CYS A 301 -5.51 10.86 13.59
C CYS A 301 -4.15 11.57 13.42
N ILE A 302 -3.79 11.95 12.19
CA ILE A 302 -2.59 12.75 11.90
C ILE A 302 -2.95 14.23 11.99
N LYS A 303 -2.21 14.96 12.84
CA LYS A 303 -2.33 16.43 12.94
C LYS A 303 -0.97 17.04 12.62
N ALA A 304 -0.93 17.93 11.62
CA ALA A 304 0.29 18.59 11.18
C ALA A 304 0.00 20.01 10.71
N SER A 305 0.99 20.91 10.82
CA SER A 305 0.92 22.29 10.31
C SER A 305 1.24 22.41 8.83
N TYR A 306 1.52 21.28 8.17
CA TYR A 306 1.79 21.16 6.73
C TYR A 306 0.88 20.12 6.10
N ALA A 307 0.67 20.23 4.79
CA ALA A 307 -0.24 19.37 4.09
C ALA A 307 0.37 17.96 3.87
N ILE A 308 -0.18 16.96 4.52
CA ILE A 308 0.13 15.54 4.28
C ILE A 308 -0.95 14.96 3.38
N CYS A 309 -0.56 14.23 2.34
CA CYS A 309 -1.43 13.41 1.51
C CYS A 309 -1.19 11.95 1.86
N GLY A 310 -2.23 11.20 2.21
CA GLY A 310 -2.04 9.81 2.63
C GLY A 310 -3.25 8.93 2.39
N LYS A 311 -3.04 7.62 2.47
CA LYS A 311 -4.08 6.60 2.32
C LYS A 311 -3.87 5.48 3.32
N THR A 312 -4.89 5.21 4.13
CA THR A 312 -4.93 4.07 5.04
C THR A 312 -5.17 2.76 4.28
N GLY A 313 -4.59 1.71 4.77
CA GLY A 313 -4.87 0.33 4.41
C GLY A 313 -5.23 -0.47 5.67
N THR A 314 -6.22 -1.31 5.52
CA THR A 314 -6.58 -2.34 6.49
C THR A 314 -6.65 -3.63 5.70
N ILE A 315 -5.88 -4.62 6.10
CA ILE A 315 -5.79 -5.88 5.38
C ILE A 315 -6.37 -6.97 6.27
N GLU A 316 -7.49 -7.50 5.83
CA GLU A 316 -8.16 -8.59 6.53
C GLU A 316 -7.29 -9.85 6.51
N ASN A 317 -7.15 -10.48 7.67
CA ASN A 317 -6.45 -11.75 7.82
C ASN A 317 -7.03 -12.55 9.01
N PRO A 318 -6.68 -13.83 9.18
CA PRO A 318 -7.07 -14.57 10.37
C PRO A 318 -6.44 -13.97 11.64
N GLY A 319 -7.24 -13.44 12.55
CA GLY A 319 -6.83 -12.67 13.73
C GLY A 319 -7.11 -11.18 13.56
N GLU A 320 -6.28 -10.34 14.16
CA GLU A 320 -6.36 -8.89 13.98
C GLU A 320 -5.85 -8.49 12.59
N ASP A 321 -6.48 -7.48 12.00
CA ASP A 321 -6.12 -6.96 10.69
C ASP A 321 -4.70 -6.37 10.67
N HIS A 322 -4.07 -6.35 9.50
CA HIS A 322 -2.81 -5.64 9.34
C HIS A 322 -3.05 -4.15 9.08
N SER A 323 -2.31 -3.31 9.79
CA SER A 323 -2.35 -1.86 9.66
C SER A 323 -1.36 -1.38 8.61
N ALA A 324 -1.82 -0.66 7.59
CA ALA A 324 -0.97 -0.09 6.56
C ALA A 324 -1.28 1.39 6.31
N PHE A 325 -0.28 2.14 5.88
CA PHE A 325 -0.44 3.54 5.48
C PHE A 325 0.65 3.96 4.50
N VAL A 326 0.27 4.69 3.48
CA VAL A 326 1.19 5.36 2.56
C VAL A 326 0.92 6.85 2.54
N ALA A 327 1.98 7.66 2.49
CA ALA A 327 1.84 9.11 2.50
C ALA A 327 3.05 9.80 1.88
N PHE A 328 2.85 11.07 1.54
CA PHE A 328 3.94 12.00 1.24
C PHE A 328 3.65 13.40 1.79
N ALA A 329 4.67 14.17 1.99
CA ALA A 329 4.58 15.53 2.50
C ALA A 329 5.80 16.38 2.10
N PRO A 330 5.61 17.73 2.01
CA PRO A 330 4.34 18.45 1.88
C PRO A 330 3.61 18.10 0.58
N MET A 331 2.30 18.41 0.48
CA MET A 331 1.51 18.20 -0.75
C MET A 331 2.13 18.91 -1.96
N ASN A 332 2.58 20.14 -1.73
CA ASN A 332 3.34 20.92 -2.70
C ASN A 332 4.82 20.82 -2.36
N ASN A 333 5.68 20.61 -3.37
CA ASN A 333 7.12 20.38 -3.20
C ASN A 333 7.43 19.25 -2.21
N PRO A 334 7.04 18.01 -2.49
CA PRO A 334 7.19 16.87 -1.59
C PRO A 334 8.68 16.63 -1.22
N LYS A 335 8.94 16.37 0.06
CA LYS A 335 10.30 16.12 0.58
C LYS A 335 10.50 14.72 1.13
N ILE A 336 9.41 14.05 1.45
CA ILE A 336 9.41 12.68 1.98
C ILE A 336 8.17 11.93 1.54
N ALA A 337 8.33 10.69 1.14
CA ALA A 337 7.28 9.69 1.01
C ALA A 337 7.53 8.58 2.03
N VAL A 338 6.46 8.03 2.59
CA VAL A 338 6.53 7.02 3.67
C VAL A 338 5.53 5.90 3.41
N SER A 339 5.95 4.68 3.66
CA SER A 339 5.09 3.51 3.82
C SER A 339 5.31 2.88 5.17
N VAL A 340 4.23 2.57 5.87
CA VAL A 340 4.25 1.84 7.13
C VAL A 340 3.34 0.62 7.01
N TYR A 341 3.83 -0.53 7.43
CA TYR A 341 3.09 -1.78 7.48
C TYR A 341 3.33 -2.46 8.84
N VAL A 342 2.27 -2.74 9.58
CA VAL A 342 2.32 -3.39 10.90
C VAL A 342 1.38 -4.58 10.90
N GLU A 343 1.94 -5.79 11.03
CA GLU A 343 1.17 -7.02 11.12
C GLU A 343 0.32 -7.02 12.40
N HIS A 344 -0.94 -7.44 12.28
CA HIS A 344 -1.91 -7.49 13.38
C HIS A 344 -2.08 -6.15 14.13
N GLY A 345 -1.85 -5.04 13.41
CA GLY A 345 -1.86 -3.69 13.96
C GLY A 345 -3.24 -3.03 14.03
N GLY A 346 -4.29 -3.73 13.61
CA GLY A 346 -5.64 -3.19 13.54
C GLY A 346 -5.87 -2.33 12.30
N PHE A 347 -6.70 -1.31 12.40
CA PHE A 347 -6.94 -0.39 11.29
C PHE A 347 -5.71 0.44 10.95
N GLY A 348 -5.61 0.86 9.68
CA GLY A 348 -4.52 1.75 9.25
C GLY A 348 -4.38 3.02 10.08
N ALA A 349 -5.47 3.51 10.66
CA ALA A 349 -5.50 4.68 11.54
C ALA A 349 -4.97 4.39 12.96
N ASP A 350 -4.88 3.13 13.39
CA ASP A 350 -4.52 2.77 14.77
C ASP A 350 -3.00 2.84 15.02
N LEU A 351 -2.21 2.37 14.04
CA LEU A 351 -0.76 2.33 14.15
C LEU A 351 -0.03 2.91 12.93
N ALA A 352 -0.34 2.46 11.72
CA ALA A 352 0.47 2.82 10.56
C ALA A 352 0.41 4.33 10.25
N ALA A 353 -0.75 4.95 10.25
CA ALA A 353 -0.89 6.38 9.99
C ALA A 353 -0.25 7.25 11.10
N PRO A 354 -0.45 6.98 12.41
CA PRO A 354 0.27 7.67 13.47
C PRO A 354 1.79 7.55 13.36
N ILE A 355 2.32 6.35 13.08
CA ILE A 355 3.76 6.13 12.88
C ILE A 355 4.29 6.98 11.73
N ALA A 356 3.63 6.91 10.56
CA ALA A 356 4.03 7.70 9.40
C ALA A 356 4.03 9.22 9.68
N GLY A 357 3.01 9.72 10.41
CA GLY A 357 2.94 11.12 10.81
C GLY A 357 4.14 11.56 11.64
N LEU A 358 4.61 10.72 12.58
CA LEU A 358 5.79 10.99 13.40
C LEU A 358 7.09 10.98 12.59
N ILE A 359 7.25 10.03 11.66
CA ILE A 359 8.41 9.97 10.75
C ILE A 359 8.47 11.23 9.86
N ILE A 360 7.34 11.66 9.32
CA ILE A 360 7.25 12.87 8.50
C ILE A 360 7.59 14.12 9.35
N GLU A 361 7.08 14.22 10.59
CA GLU A 361 7.37 15.34 11.47
C GLU A 361 8.87 15.40 11.81
N GLU A 362 9.48 14.29 12.23
CA GLU A 362 10.91 14.22 12.51
C GLU A 362 11.74 14.68 11.31
N TYR A 363 11.39 14.25 10.10
CA TYR A 363 12.13 14.63 8.91
C TYR A 363 11.99 16.11 8.57
N LEU A 364 10.76 16.65 8.57
CA LEU A 364 10.50 18.01 8.14
C LEU A 364 10.87 19.08 9.17
N LYS A 365 10.80 18.74 10.47
CA LYS A 365 11.08 19.67 11.56
C LYS A 365 12.41 19.40 12.28
N GLY A 366 13.06 18.26 12.00
CA GLY A 366 14.32 17.85 12.63
C GLY A 366 14.18 17.35 14.07
N LYS A 367 12.95 17.44 14.63
CA LYS A 367 12.59 16.92 15.96
C LYS A 367 11.07 16.72 16.08
N LEU A 368 10.65 15.84 16.95
CA LEU A 368 9.25 15.71 17.37
C LEU A 368 8.88 16.86 18.33
N SER A 369 7.64 17.33 18.25
CA SER A 369 7.03 18.18 19.30
C SER A 369 6.78 17.36 20.57
N ASP A 370 6.60 18.00 21.72
CA ASP A 370 6.35 17.30 23.00
C ASP A 370 5.11 16.41 22.94
N THR A 371 4.06 16.86 22.26
CA THR A 371 2.85 16.06 22.02
C THR A 371 3.15 14.83 21.16
N SER A 372 3.94 15.00 20.10
CA SER A 372 4.35 13.91 19.21
C SER A 372 5.31 12.95 19.91
N GLU A 373 6.22 13.43 20.72
CA GLU A 373 7.10 12.59 21.53
C GLU A 373 6.31 11.74 22.55
N SER A 374 5.30 12.33 23.20
CA SER A 374 4.39 11.61 24.08
C SER A 374 3.59 10.53 23.34
N LYS A 375 3.17 10.83 22.10
CA LYS A 375 2.51 9.86 21.21
C LYS A 375 3.46 8.74 20.80
N ALA A 376 4.71 9.08 20.45
CA ALA A 376 5.74 8.11 20.09
C ALA A 376 6.05 7.13 21.25
N LYS A 377 6.14 7.62 22.47
CA LYS A 377 6.32 6.78 23.68
C LYS A 377 5.16 5.79 23.85
N ARG A 378 3.91 6.25 23.68
CA ARG A 378 2.72 5.36 23.79
C ARG A 378 2.71 4.29 22.69
N ILE A 379 3.05 4.64 21.46
CA ILE A 379 3.12 3.69 20.36
C ILE A 379 4.24 2.67 20.59
N ALA A 380 5.43 3.13 21.03
CA ALA A 380 6.56 2.24 21.31
C ALA A 380 6.27 1.24 22.43
N ALA A 381 5.51 1.66 23.45
CA ALA A 381 5.13 0.81 24.57
C ALA A 381 4.02 -0.22 24.26
N LYS A 382 3.29 -0.02 23.13
CA LYS A 382 2.23 -0.95 22.72
C LYS A 382 2.86 -2.20 22.10
N THR A 383 2.64 -3.36 22.69
CA THR A 383 2.95 -4.67 22.09
C THR A 383 1.74 -5.21 21.34
N ILE A 384 2.00 -6.01 20.33
CA ILE A 384 0.97 -6.77 19.60
C ILE A 384 1.21 -8.23 19.93
N ASP A 385 0.33 -8.81 20.75
CA ASP A 385 0.32 -10.24 21.03
C ASP A 385 -0.07 -11.00 19.75
N LYS A 386 0.64 -12.09 19.49
CA LYS A 386 0.44 -12.91 18.28
C LYS A 386 -0.73 -13.87 18.43
#